data_882d6e1e8cfc0ffbf90cc31420373e6c
#
_entry.id   882d6e1e8cfc0ffbf90cc31420373e6c
#
_cell.length_a   1.000
_cell.length_b   1.000
_cell.length_c   1.000
_cell.angle_alpha   90.00
_cell.angle_beta   90.00
_cell.angle_gamma   90.00
#
_symmetry.space_group_name_H-M   'P 1'
#
loop_
_entity.id
_entity.type
_entity.pdbx_description
1 polymer ?
#
loop_
_entity_poly.entity_id
_entity_poly.type
_entity_poly.pdbx_seq_one_letter_code
_entity_poly.pdbx_strand_id
1 'polypeptide(L)'
;YFSYNFEKLGLKKLIAACYKSQNMDLFSTEDSEQAVYLEYTGDKDGDRVPGRDEIEVQTFAGDGDFRSAESIALLKQADIVVTNPPFSLFREFVEQLIEHEKKFLIIGNMNALKYKEIWPYIKQDKLWLGVTRTGTGQMWFRVNEDFPVKSGQKLGDDGHRYQTIGNSAWFTNLDHSKRHEDLILFQKYDPDEYPTYANFDAIEVSRVVNIPVDYPGVMGVPITFLGKYNPDQFEILGTSLELAGPMSEIAPKGTYPQGGPNFYLSNGDGTYRRTYERLAIRNKQL
;
A
#
# COMPACT_ATOMS: atom_id res chain seq x y z
N TYR A 1 -17.74 2.40 13.29
CA TYR A 1 -17.41 3.68 12.66
C TYR A 1 -18.40 4.03 11.53
N PHE A 2 -18.55 3.16 10.52
CA PHE A 2 -19.38 3.45 9.34
C PHE A 2 -20.86 3.60 9.67
N SER A 3 -21.40 2.76 10.53
CA SER A 3 -22.81 2.85 10.98
C SER A 3 -23.09 4.16 11.74
N TYR A 4 -22.24 4.54 12.69
CA TYR A 4 -22.36 5.80 13.43
C TYR A 4 -22.10 7.07 12.59
N ASN A 5 -21.46 6.94 11.44
CA ASN A 5 -21.21 8.07 10.55
C ASN A 5 -21.96 7.92 9.22
N PHE A 6 -22.98 7.08 9.18
CA PHE A 6 -23.69 6.69 7.97
C PHE A 6 -24.19 7.91 7.19
N GLU A 7 -24.96 8.77 7.82
CA GLU A 7 -25.49 10.00 7.24
C GLU A 7 -24.38 10.98 6.85
N LYS A 8 -23.39 11.17 7.74
CA LYS A 8 -22.27 12.08 7.51
C LYS A 8 -21.44 11.67 6.31
N LEU A 9 -21.31 10.36 6.05
CA LEU A 9 -20.59 9.81 4.91
C LEU A 9 -21.45 9.72 3.65
N GLY A 10 -22.75 10.02 3.74
CA GLY A 10 -23.69 9.94 2.63
C GLY A 10 -23.92 8.51 2.14
N LEU A 11 -23.79 7.52 3.02
CA LEU A 11 -24.00 6.13 2.67
C LEU A 11 -25.48 5.86 2.40
N LYS A 12 -25.75 4.95 1.47
CA LYS A 12 -27.09 4.46 1.17
C LYS A 12 -27.32 3.07 1.75
N LYS A 13 -26.26 2.27 1.81
CA LYS A 13 -26.27 0.92 2.36
C LYS A 13 -24.87 0.59 2.87
N LEU A 14 -24.79 -0.03 4.03
CA LEU A 14 -23.57 -0.60 4.58
C LEU A 14 -23.74 -2.12 4.65
N ILE A 15 -22.81 -2.86 4.05
CA ILE A 15 -22.72 -4.31 4.17
C ILE A 15 -21.43 -4.64 4.91
N ALA A 16 -21.53 -5.35 6.03
CA ALA A 16 -20.38 -5.82 6.80
C ALA A 16 -20.35 -7.35 6.79
N ALA A 17 -19.43 -7.93 6.02
CA ALA A 17 -19.27 -9.36 5.90
C ALA A 17 -18.18 -9.88 6.83
N CYS A 18 -18.45 -10.98 7.52
CA CYS A 18 -17.52 -11.64 8.43
C CYS A 18 -17.17 -13.02 7.89
N TYR A 19 -15.87 -13.26 7.66
CA TYR A 19 -15.36 -14.58 7.32
C TYR A 19 -15.25 -15.44 8.58
N LYS A 20 -15.73 -16.68 8.49
CA LYS A 20 -15.53 -17.69 9.54
C LYS A 20 -14.35 -18.57 9.19
N SER A 21 -13.25 -18.45 9.91
CA SER A 21 -12.11 -19.37 9.76
C SER A 21 -12.50 -20.78 10.20
N GLN A 22 -12.20 -21.78 9.38
CA GLN A 22 -12.35 -23.19 9.76
C GLN A 22 -11.36 -23.63 10.85
N ASN A 23 -10.26 -22.88 11.02
CA ASN A 23 -9.32 -23.03 12.11
C ASN A 23 -9.67 -22.02 13.19
N MET A 24 -10.61 -22.36 14.07
CA MET A 24 -10.96 -21.51 15.21
C MET A 24 -9.75 -21.33 16.12
N ASP A 25 -9.31 -20.11 16.29
CA ASP A 25 -8.31 -19.74 17.29
C ASP A 25 -8.97 -19.71 18.68
N LEU A 26 -8.18 -19.95 19.74
CA LEU A 26 -8.60 -20.02 21.15
C LEU A 26 -9.37 -18.78 21.69
N PHE A 27 -9.54 -17.75 20.86
CA PHE A 27 -10.20 -16.49 21.20
C PHE A 27 -11.56 -16.27 20.49
N SER A 28 -12.02 -17.22 19.66
CA SER A 28 -13.36 -17.12 19.07
C SER A 28 -14.40 -17.63 20.05
N THR A 29 -15.28 -16.72 20.50
CA THR A 29 -16.45 -17.06 21.29
C THR A 29 -17.43 -17.91 20.47
N GLU A 30 -17.99 -18.94 21.08
CA GLU A 30 -18.74 -20.07 20.51
C GLU A 30 -20.05 -19.74 19.75
N ASP A 31 -20.41 -18.47 19.48
CA ASP A 31 -21.78 -18.10 19.20
C ASP A 31 -22.22 -18.03 17.73
N SER A 32 -21.39 -18.34 16.72
CA SER A 32 -21.92 -18.50 15.37
C SER A 32 -21.33 -19.69 14.65
N GLU A 33 -22.14 -20.71 14.43
CA GLU A 33 -21.80 -21.88 13.62
C GLU A 33 -21.64 -21.54 12.12
N GLN A 34 -22.07 -20.36 11.67
CA GLN A 34 -22.07 -19.93 10.27
C GLN A 34 -21.48 -18.52 10.09
N ALA A 35 -20.90 -18.28 8.91
CA ALA A 35 -20.49 -16.94 8.51
C ALA A 35 -21.74 -16.07 8.29
N VAL A 36 -21.64 -14.80 8.69
CA VAL A 36 -22.75 -13.84 8.58
C VAL A 36 -22.33 -12.56 7.89
N TYR A 37 -23.26 -11.87 7.30
CA TYR A 37 -23.11 -10.48 6.93
C TYR A 37 -24.26 -9.64 7.49
N LEU A 38 -23.96 -8.37 7.73
CA LEU A 38 -24.88 -7.40 8.29
C LEU A 38 -25.23 -6.39 7.21
N GLU A 39 -26.49 -6.00 7.12
CA GLU A 39 -26.94 -4.91 6.28
C GLU A 39 -27.55 -3.79 7.13
N TYR A 40 -27.14 -2.55 6.86
CA TYR A 40 -27.67 -1.36 7.50
C TYR A 40 -27.98 -0.30 6.44
N THR A 41 -29.18 0.26 6.50
CA THR A 41 -29.72 1.20 5.51
C THR A 41 -30.02 2.58 6.08
N GLY A 42 -29.57 2.84 7.32
CA GLY A 42 -29.74 4.12 8.00
C GLY A 42 -30.63 4.06 9.22
N ASP A 43 -30.66 5.16 9.94
CA ASP A 43 -31.45 5.38 11.13
C ASP A 43 -32.94 5.46 10.77
N LYS A 44 -33.77 4.58 11.33
CA LYS A 44 -35.20 4.47 11.07
C LYS A 44 -36.05 5.08 12.19
N ASP A 45 -35.53 5.16 13.41
CA ASP A 45 -36.24 5.66 14.58
C ASP A 45 -35.86 7.09 14.98
N GLY A 46 -34.79 7.64 14.38
CA GLY A 46 -34.36 9.04 14.55
C GLY A 46 -33.46 9.29 15.76
N ASP A 47 -32.97 8.24 16.42
CA ASP A 47 -32.14 8.37 17.61
C ASP A 47 -30.64 8.54 17.28
N ARG A 48 -30.23 8.36 16.01
CA ARG A 48 -28.88 8.45 15.48
C ARG A 48 -27.90 7.41 16.05
N VAL A 49 -28.42 6.33 16.60
CA VAL A 49 -27.66 5.21 17.13
C VAL A 49 -28.06 3.94 16.36
N PRO A 50 -27.12 3.25 15.67
CA PRO A 50 -27.47 2.03 14.96
C PRO A 50 -28.05 0.97 15.91
N GLY A 51 -29.37 0.81 15.88
CA GLY A 51 -30.11 -0.13 16.70
C GLY A 51 -30.11 -1.55 16.16
N ARG A 52 -30.37 -2.54 17.02
CA ARG A 52 -30.47 -3.95 16.60
C ARG A 52 -31.60 -4.16 15.58
N ASP A 53 -32.68 -3.42 15.71
CA ASP A 53 -33.88 -3.53 14.86
C ASP A 53 -33.66 -2.91 13.48
N GLU A 54 -32.58 -2.16 13.30
CA GLU A 54 -32.19 -1.51 12.05
C GLU A 54 -31.14 -2.29 11.29
N ILE A 55 -30.44 -3.23 11.96
CA ILE A 55 -29.37 -4.06 11.39
C ILE A 55 -29.97 -5.42 11.04
N GLU A 56 -30.02 -5.72 9.73
CA GLU A 56 -30.41 -7.01 9.25
C GLU A 56 -29.22 -7.98 9.27
N VAL A 57 -29.38 -9.12 9.93
CA VAL A 57 -28.35 -10.17 10.00
C VAL A 57 -28.72 -11.25 9.00
N GLN A 58 -27.83 -11.51 8.06
CA GLN A 58 -27.97 -12.55 7.03
C GLN A 58 -26.88 -13.59 7.22
N THR A 59 -27.18 -14.83 6.85
CA THR A 59 -26.24 -15.94 6.98
C THR A 59 -25.73 -16.37 5.60
N PHE A 60 -24.43 -16.58 5.45
CA PHE A 60 -23.87 -17.22 4.27
C PHE A 60 -24.22 -18.71 4.27
N ALA A 61 -24.43 -19.29 3.10
CA ALA A 61 -24.50 -20.75 2.95
C ALA A 61 -23.11 -21.38 3.14
N GLY A 62 -22.05 -20.65 2.81
CA GLY A 62 -20.64 -21.04 3.00
C GLY A 62 -19.97 -20.36 4.18
N ASP A 63 -18.64 -20.33 4.15
CA ASP A 63 -17.76 -19.77 5.19
C ASP A 63 -17.54 -18.26 5.06
N GLY A 64 -18.13 -17.60 4.05
CA GLY A 64 -17.96 -16.19 3.78
C GLY A 64 -16.61 -15.85 3.12
N ASP A 65 -15.91 -16.82 2.54
CA ASP A 65 -14.69 -16.56 1.76
C ASP A 65 -14.99 -15.55 0.65
N PHE A 66 -14.15 -14.53 0.52
CA PHE A 66 -14.35 -13.44 -0.44
C PHE A 66 -14.41 -13.92 -1.90
N ARG A 67 -13.87 -15.11 -2.21
CA ARG A 67 -13.88 -15.75 -3.53
C ARG A 67 -15.16 -16.51 -3.81
N SER A 68 -16.00 -16.73 -2.81
CA SER A 68 -17.27 -17.45 -2.99
C SER A 68 -18.25 -16.67 -3.86
N ALA A 69 -19.15 -17.38 -4.54
CA ALA A 69 -20.17 -16.76 -5.37
C ALA A 69 -21.07 -15.79 -4.58
N GLU A 70 -21.35 -16.11 -3.30
CA GLU A 70 -22.14 -15.26 -2.40
C GLU A 70 -21.40 -13.98 -2.07
N SER A 71 -20.12 -14.06 -1.66
CA SER A 71 -19.30 -12.88 -1.38
C SER A 71 -19.11 -11.99 -2.61
N ILE A 72 -18.93 -12.60 -3.79
CA ILE A 72 -18.86 -11.86 -5.05
C ILE A 72 -20.19 -11.19 -5.38
N ALA A 73 -21.33 -11.81 -5.06
CA ALA A 73 -22.63 -11.18 -5.24
C ALA A 73 -22.83 -9.94 -4.35
N LEU A 74 -22.29 -9.96 -3.11
CA LEU A 74 -22.25 -8.79 -2.22
C LEU A 74 -21.25 -7.76 -2.74
N LEU A 75 -20.07 -8.19 -3.17
CA LEU A 75 -19.05 -7.30 -3.77
C LEU A 75 -19.62 -6.52 -4.96
N LYS A 76 -20.40 -7.15 -5.82
CA LYS A 76 -21.03 -6.49 -6.98
C LYS A 76 -21.98 -5.37 -6.59
N GLN A 77 -22.63 -5.44 -5.41
CA GLN A 77 -23.51 -4.39 -4.90
C GLN A 77 -22.73 -3.19 -4.32
N ALA A 78 -21.48 -3.40 -3.89
CA ALA A 78 -20.69 -2.35 -3.27
C ALA A 78 -20.11 -1.38 -4.30
N ASP A 79 -20.16 -0.09 -4.01
CA ASP A 79 -19.41 0.95 -4.74
C ASP A 79 -17.97 1.05 -4.21
N ILE A 80 -17.81 0.94 -2.89
CA ILE A 80 -16.53 1.08 -2.20
C ILE A 80 -16.35 -0.09 -1.22
N VAL A 81 -15.18 -0.70 -1.24
CA VAL A 81 -14.77 -1.77 -0.30
C VAL A 81 -13.74 -1.24 0.68
N VAL A 82 -14.02 -1.33 1.97
CA VAL A 82 -13.08 -0.95 3.03
C VAL A 82 -12.83 -2.14 3.93
N THR A 83 -11.59 -2.63 4.00
CA THR A 83 -11.29 -3.84 4.77
C THR A 83 -9.80 -3.97 5.12
N ASN A 84 -9.53 -4.92 6.03
CA ASN A 84 -8.20 -5.44 6.31
C ASN A 84 -8.16 -6.90 5.86
N PRO A 85 -7.82 -7.19 4.59
CA PRO A 85 -7.80 -8.55 4.08
C PRO A 85 -6.64 -9.36 4.69
N PRO A 86 -6.72 -10.70 4.71
CA PRO A 86 -5.58 -11.54 5.08
C PRO A 86 -4.37 -11.23 4.18
N PHE A 87 -3.22 -10.93 4.76
CA PHE A 87 -2.03 -10.52 3.99
C PHE A 87 -1.52 -11.63 3.06
N SER A 88 -1.75 -12.89 3.41
CA SER A 88 -1.44 -14.04 2.55
C SER A 88 -2.25 -14.07 1.26
N LEU A 89 -3.47 -13.54 1.27
CA LEU A 89 -4.40 -13.49 0.14
C LEU A 89 -4.49 -12.09 -0.50
N PHE A 90 -3.63 -11.16 -0.09
CA PHE A 90 -3.69 -9.76 -0.52
C PHE A 90 -3.68 -9.59 -2.04
N ARG A 91 -2.87 -10.39 -2.74
CA ARG A 91 -2.76 -10.34 -4.22
C ARG A 91 -4.07 -10.70 -4.89
N GLU A 92 -4.63 -11.85 -4.53
CA GLU A 92 -5.91 -12.35 -5.06
C GLU A 92 -7.05 -11.38 -4.74
N PHE A 93 -7.03 -10.80 -3.53
CA PHE A 93 -8.05 -9.85 -3.12
C PHE A 93 -8.00 -8.55 -3.94
N VAL A 94 -6.80 -7.99 -4.17
CA VAL A 94 -6.63 -6.80 -5.02
C VAL A 94 -7.03 -7.09 -6.46
N GLU A 95 -6.63 -8.24 -7.01
CA GLU A 95 -6.99 -8.67 -8.36
C GLU A 95 -8.51 -8.71 -8.52
N GLN A 96 -9.22 -9.33 -7.59
CA GLN A 96 -10.68 -9.39 -7.59
C GLN A 96 -11.33 -8.01 -7.51
N LEU A 97 -10.80 -7.09 -6.69
CA LEU A 97 -11.33 -5.73 -6.61
C LEU A 97 -11.16 -4.96 -7.93
N ILE A 98 -10.02 -5.11 -8.59
CA ILE A 98 -9.73 -4.49 -9.89
C ILE A 98 -10.59 -5.12 -11.00
N GLU A 99 -10.71 -6.46 -11.04
CA GLU A 99 -11.52 -7.19 -12.01
C GLU A 99 -13.01 -6.77 -11.95
N HIS A 100 -13.52 -6.56 -10.74
CA HIS A 100 -14.87 -6.09 -10.52
C HIS A 100 -15.02 -4.55 -10.51
N GLU A 101 -13.98 -3.83 -10.93
CA GLU A 101 -13.96 -2.35 -11.05
C GLU A 101 -14.38 -1.63 -9.76
N LYS A 102 -14.04 -2.19 -8.60
CA LYS A 102 -14.43 -1.61 -7.30
C LYS A 102 -13.49 -0.50 -6.87
N LYS A 103 -14.06 0.53 -6.27
CA LYS A 103 -13.29 1.47 -5.45
C LYS A 103 -12.98 0.81 -4.11
N PHE A 104 -11.78 1.08 -3.58
CA PHE A 104 -11.40 0.42 -2.34
C PHE A 104 -10.42 1.22 -1.49
N LEU A 105 -10.41 0.92 -0.20
CA LEU A 105 -9.44 1.36 0.79
C LEU A 105 -9.10 0.16 1.68
N ILE A 106 -7.93 -0.43 1.48
CA ILE A 106 -7.55 -1.67 2.16
C ILE A 106 -6.20 -1.55 2.86
N ILE A 107 -6.03 -2.31 3.94
CA ILE A 107 -4.74 -2.40 4.64
C ILE A 107 -3.91 -3.52 3.99
N GLY A 108 -2.65 -3.21 3.69
CA GLY A 108 -1.69 -4.19 3.18
C GLY A 108 -0.29 -3.97 3.72
N ASN A 109 0.57 -4.96 3.53
CA ASN A 109 1.99 -4.82 3.85
C ASN A 109 2.70 -4.04 2.76
N MET A 110 3.58 -3.10 3.11
CA MET A 110 4.37 -2.30 2.16
C MET A 110 5.21 -3.14 1.20
N ASN A 111 5.57 -4.37 1.58
CA ASN A 111 6.27 -5.29 0.67
C ASN A 111 5.41 -5.67 -0.54
N ALA A 112 4.09 -5.54 -0.45
CA ALA A 112 3.18 -5.81 -1.57
C ALA A 112 3.44 -4.89 -2.78
N LEU A 113 4.01 -3.71 -2.58
CA LEU A 113 4.42 -2.80 -3.66
C LEU A 113 5.40 -3.46 -4.66
N LYS A 114 6.10 -4.52 -4.23
CA LYS A 114 7.09 -5.25 -5.02
C LYS A 114 6.56 -6.55 -5.62
N TYR A 115 5.32 -6.92 -5.33
CA TYR A 115 4.76 -8.14 -5.88
C TYR A 115 4.50 -7.96 -7.37
N LYS A 116 4.89 -8.97 -8.17
CA LYS A 116 4.74 -8.94 -9.63
C LYS A 116 3.28 -8.81 -10.08
N GLU A 117 2.33 -9.24 -9.24
CA GLU A 117 0.90 -9.14 -9.48
C GLU A 117 0.34 -7.74 -9.13
N ILE A 118 0.97 -7.04 -8.19
CA ILE A 118 0.54 -5.72 -7.69
C ILE A 118 1.20 -4.57 -8.48
N TRP A 119 2.48 -4.73 -8.80
CA TRP A 119 3.26 -3.70 -9.47
C TRP A 119 2.63 -3.16 -10.77
N PRO A 120 2.06 -4.00 -11.68
CA PRO A 120 1.41 -3.50 -12.88
C PRO A 120 0.25 -2.53 -12.60
N TYR A 121 -0.51 -2.73 -11.52
CA TYR A 121 -1.60 -1.84 -11.14
C TYR A 121 -1.09 -0.48 -10.66
N ILE A 122 0.05 -0.45 -9.95
CA ILE A 122 0.71 0.79 -9.54
C ILE A 122 1.22 1.55 -10.76
N LYS A 123 1.91 0.87 -11.67
CA LYS A 123 2.46 1.46 -12.89
C LYS A 123 1.38 1.99 -13.84
N GLN A 124 0.20 1.35 -13.88
CA GLN A 124 -0.96 1.76 -14.67
C GLN A 124 -1.86 2.77 -13.98
N ASP A 125 -1.47 3.25 -12.80
CA ASP A 125 -2.24 4.21 -12.05
C ASP A 125 -3.64 3.71 -11.63
N LYS A 126 -3.73 2.41 -11.32
CA LYS A 126 -4.94 1.73 -10.85
C LYS A 126 -4.92 1.42 -9.36
N LEU A 127 -3.77 1.60 -8.71
CA LEU A 127 -3.53 1.35 -7.30
C LEU A 127 -2.44 2.27 -6.79
N TRP A 128 -2.66 2.90 -5.65
CA TRP A 128 -1.68 3.74 -4.97
C TRP A 128 -1.79 3.66 -3.45
N LEU A 129 -0.88 4.34 -2.75
CA LEU A 129 -0.90 4.43 -1.30
C LEU A 129 -1.87 5.51 -0.83
N GLY A 130 -2.61 5.23 0.24
CA GLY A 130 -3.50 6.19 0.88
C GLY A 130 -2.77 7.33 1.59
N VAL A 131 -3.54 8.26 2.12
CA VAL A 131 -3.06 9.50 2.74
C VAL A 131 -2.14 9.26 3.93
N THR A 132 -2.43 8.25 4.75
CA THR A 132 -1.62 7.91 5.92
C THR A 132 -0.51 6.96 5.50
N ARG A 133 0.71 7.35 5.76
CA ARG A 133 1.92 6.64 5.32
C ARG A 133 2.59 5.92 6.45
N THR A 134 3.26 4.85 6.07
CA THR A 134 4.35 4.25 6.83
C THR A 134 5.69 4.89 6.45
N GLY A 135 6.70 4.69 7.23
CA GLY A 135 8.00 5.38 7.10
C GLY A 135 8.13 6.45 8.16
N THR A 136 8.59 7.63 7.82
CA THR A 136 8.70 8.75 8.77
C THR A 136 7.35 9.18 9.35
N GLY A 137 6.24 8.73 8.75
CA GLY A 137 4.87 8.95 9.19
C GLY A 137 4.20 7.67 9.69
N GLN A 138 4.89 6.82 10.45
CA GLN A 138 4.29 5.62 11.04
C GLN A 138 3.02 5.97 11.82
N MET A 139 1.96 5.18 11.58
CA MET A 139 0.75 5.28 12.38
C MET A 139 1.01 4.72 13.77
N TRP A 140 0.77 5.54 14.77
CA TRP A 140 0.90 5.19 16.19
C TRP A 140 -0.49 5.11 16.81
N PHE A 141 -0.76 4.00 17.45
CA PHE A 141 -2.03 3.76 18.15
C PHE A 141 -1.76 3.68 19.64
N ARG A 142 -2.54 4.42 20.41
CA ARG A 142 -2.55 4.26 21.86
C ARG A 142 -3.00 2.84 22.20
N VAL A 143 -2.26 2.17 23.06
CA VAL A 143 -2.60 0.84 23.56
C VAL A 143 -2.96 0.90 25.03
N ASN A 144 -3.81 -0.04 25.46
CA ASN A 144 -4.20 -0.16 26.86
C ASN A 144 -3.01 -0.56 27.72
N GLU A 145 -3.10 -0.34 29.04
CA GLU A 145 -2.03 -0.64 29.99
C GLU A 145 -1.71 -2.14 30.02
N ASP A 146 -2.71 -2.99 29.88
CA ASP A 146 -2.58 -4.47 29.85
C ASP A 146 -2.01 -5.00 28.52
N PHE A 147 -1.87 -4.13 27.50
CA PHE A 147 -1.33 -4.57 26.22
C PHE A 147 0.11 -5.04 26.38
N PRO A 148 0.47 -6.25 25.87
CA PRO A 148 1.81 -6.79 26.03
C PRO A 148 2.90 -5.85 25.52
N VAL A 149 3.99 -5.75 26.27
CA VAL A 149 5.17 -4.98 25.82
C VAL A 149 5.81 -5.71 24.65
N LYS A 150 5.88 -5.05 23.52
CA LYS A 150 6.43 -5.58 22.27
C LYS A 150 7.44 -4.59 21.67
N SER A 151 8.30 -5.10 20.81
CA SER A 151 9.14 -4.25 19.96
C SER A 151 8.28 -3.28 19.12
N GLY A 152 8.74 -2.04 18.94
CA GLY A 152 8.01 -1.03 18.20
C GLY A 152 7.00 -0.24 19.03
N GLN A 153 7.08 -0.30 20.36
CA GLN A 153 6.35 0.59 21.27
C GLN A 153 7.18 1.80 21.64
N LYS A 154 6.48 2.90 21.94
CA LYS A 154 7.06 4.11 22.55
C LYS A 154 6.15 4.64 23.64
N LEU A 155 6.73 5.35 24.58
CA LEU A 155 5.99 6.19 25.52
C LEU A 155 5.77 7.57 24.86
N GLY A 156 4.55 8.04 24.84
CA GLY A 156 4.21 9.39 24.38
C GLY A 156 4.45 10.44 25.49
N ASP A 157 4.51 11.69 25.09
CA ASP A 157 4.67 12.85 26.02
C ASP A 157 3.46 12.97 26.99
N ASP A 158 2.34 12.37 26.65
CA ASP A 158 1.12 12.28 27.45
C ASP A 158 1.13 11.12 28.48
N GLY A 159 2.25 10.42 28.59
CA GLY A 159 2.43 9.28 29.50
C GLY A 159 1.77 7.97 29.06
N HIS A 160 1.15 7.93 27.87
CA HIS A 160 0.54 6.71 27.35
C HIS A 160 1.47 5.94 26.43
N ARG A 161 1.29 4.61 26.38
CA ARG A 161 2.01 3.75 25.45
C ARG A 161 1.36 3.74 24.09
N TYR A 162 2.19 3.76 23.06
CA TYR A 162 1.80 3.72 21.67
C TYR A 162 2.50 2.57 20.95
N GLN A 163 1.75 1.88 20.09
CA GLN A 163 2.25 0.81 19.22
C GLN A 163 2.11 1.23 17.77
N THR A 164 3.15 1.01 16.99
CA THR A 164 3.05 1.11 15.52
C THR A 164 2.54 -0.18 14.92
N ILE A 165 1.83 -0.11 13.82
CA ILE A 165 1.41 -1.29 13.02
C ILE A 165 2.52 -1.80 12.08
N GLY A 166 3.75 -1.32 12.26
CA GLY A 166 4.92 -1.77 11.51
C GLY A 166 4.88 -1.37 10.03
N ASN A 167 5.09 -2.35 9.17
CA ASN A 167 5.22 -2.15 7.72
C ASN A 167 3.88 -2.20 6.98
N SER A 168 2.78 -1.79 7.61
CA SER A 168 1.45 -1.74 7.00
C SER A 168 1.13 -0.35 6.48
N ALA A 169 0.36 -0.29 5.39
CA ALA A 169 -0.12 0.93 4.77
C ALA A 169 -1.53 0.75 4.22
N TRP A 170 -2.19 1.87 3.97
CA TRP A 170 -3.40 1.89 3.18
C TRP A 170 -3.06 1.80 1.69
N PHE A 171 -3.74 0.91 0.98
CA PHE A 171 -3.74 0.79 -0.46
C PHE A 171 -5.13 1.17 -0.97
N THR A 172 -5.18 1.94 -2.05
CA THR A 172 -6.45 2.48 -2.54
C THR A 172 -6.40 2.80 -4.03
N ASN A 173 -7.57 2.92 -4.65
CA ASN A 173 -7.79 3.56 -5.94
C ASN A 173 -8.79 4.74 -5.82
N LEU A 174 -9.06 5.18 -4.59
CA LEU A 174 -9.79 6.42 -4.32
C LEU A 174 -8.82 7.59 -4.42
N ASP A 175 -9.16 8.56 -5.25
CA ASP A 175 -8.36 9.76 -5.38
C ASP A 175 -8.35 10.61 -4.10
N HIS A 176 -7.25 11.32 -3.86
CA HIS A 176 -7.10 12.18 -2.71
C HIS A 176 -6.10 13.32 -2.99
N SER A 177 -6.28 14.47 -2.32
CA SER A 177 -5.51 15.69 -2.56
C SER A 177 -4.00 15.51 -2.46
N LYS A 178 -3.52 14.73 -1.50
CA LYS A 178 -2.06 14.48 -1.32
C LYS A 178 -1.40 13.79 -2.51
N ARG A 179 -2.16 13.13 -3.37
CA ARG A 179 -1.64 12.50 -4.58
C ARG A 179 -1.28 13.52 -5.65
N HIS A 180 -1.88 14.71 -5.57
CA HIS A 180 -1.70 15.83 -6.49
C HIS A 180 -0.86 16.97 -5.88
N GLU A 181 -0.33 16.78 -4.66
CA GLU A 181 0.61 17.73 -4.07
C GLU A 181 1.98 17.60 -4.72
N ASP A 182 2.50 18.67 -5.29
CA ASP A 182 3.84 18.68 -5.85
C ASP A 182 4.89 18.43 -4.77
N LEU A 183 5.85 17.57 -5.10
CA LEU A 183 7.04 17.41 -4.29
C LEU A 183 7.92 18.65 -4.46
N ILE A 184 8.16 19.38 -3.38
CA ILE A 184 9.03 20.54 -3.38
C ILE A 184 10.48 20.06 -3.58
N LEU A 185 11.06 20.45 -4.71
CA LEU A 185 12.43 20.13 -5.11
C LEU A 185 13.29 21.38 -4.93
N PHE A 186 14.47 21.21 -4.34
CA PHE A 186 15.39 22.34 -4.10
C PHE A 186 16.87 22.01 -4.38
N GLN A 187 17.19 20.74 -4.57
CA GLN A 187 18.54 20.33 -4.96
C GLN A 187 18.74 20.59 -6.47
N LYS A 188 19.94 20.99 -6.84
CA LYS A 188 20.34 21.08 -8.25
C LYS A 188 21.11 19.84 -8.64
N TYR A 189 21.07 19.51 -9.91
CA TYR A 189 21.88 18.44 -10.45
C TYR A 189 23.35 18.82 -10.47
N ASP A 190 24.20 17.92 -9.96
CA ASP A 190 25.65 17.97 -10.08
C ASP A 190 26.16 16.56 -10.42
N PRO A 191 26.84 16.36 -11.56
CA PRO A 191 27.35 15.05 -11.96
C PRO A 191 28.28 14.40 -10.92
N ASP A 192 28.94 15.17 -10.07
CA ASP A 192 29.81 14.64 -9.02
C ASP A 192 29.01 14.09 -7.82
N GLU A 193 27.80 14.60 -7.59
CA GLU A 193 26.92 14.17 -6.50
C GLU A 193 25.93 13.07 -6.90
N TYR A 194 25.60 12.97 -8.21
CA TYR A 194 24.60 12.02 -8.74
C TYR A 194 25.25 11.02 -9.69
N PRO A 195 25.81 9.92 -9.19
CA PRO A 195 26.47 8.93 -10.02
C PRO A 195 25.47 8.24 -10.96
N THR A 196 25.92 7.89 -12.15
CA THR A 196 25.15 7.10 -13.12
C THR A 196 25.25 5.60 -12.85
N TYR A 197 24.21 4.85 -13.19
CA TYR A 197 24.28 3.40 -13.14
C TYR A 197 25.11 2.84 -14.29
N ALA A 198 25.83 1.76 -14.02
CA ALA A 198 26.65 1.10 -15.02
C ALA A 198 25.84 0.37 -16.10
N ASN A 199 24.65 -0.11 -15.73
CA ASN A 199 23.82 -0.99 -16.56
C ASN A 199 22.42 -0.43 -16.86
N PHE A 200 22.23 0.87 -16.68
CA PHE A 200 21.01 1.58 -17.05
C PHE A 200 21.29 3.07 -17.19
N ASP A 201 20.69 3.71 -18.19
CA ASP A 201 20.90 5.15 -18.44
C ASP A 201 20.01 5.99 -17.49
N ALA A 202 20.49 6.13 -16.26
CA ALA A 202 19.86 6.96 -15.23
C ALA A 202 20.87 7.32 -14.14
N ILE A 203 20.56 8.38 -13.40
CA ILE A 203 21.31 8.78 -12.19
C ILE A 203 20.75 8.12 -10.93
N GLU A 204 21.60 7.87 -9.94
CA GLU A 204 21.21 7.41 -8.61
C GLU A 204 20.77 8.61 -7.76
N VAL A 205 19.57 8.55 -7.24
CA VAL A 205 19.05 9.47 -6.23
C VAL A 205 18.78 8.68 -4.95
N SER A 206 19.72 8.73 -4.02
CA SER A 206 19.72 7.88 -2.81
C SER A 206 18.57 8.18 -1.84
N ARG A 207 18.02 9.40 -1.87
CA ARG A 207 16.89 9.86 -1.04
C ARG A 207 15.89 10.64 -1.87
N VAL A 208 14.61 10.49 -1.60
CA VAL A 208 13.53 11.22 -2.28
C VAL A 208 13.68 12.75 -2.17
N VAL A 209 14.19 13.23 -1.04
CA VAL A 209 14.44 14.68 -0.83
C VAL A 209 15.58 15.25 -1.68
N ASN A 210 16.39 14.38 -2.27
CA ASN A 210 17.53 14.78 -3.10
C ASN A 210 17.18 14.71 -4.60
N ILE A 211 15.92 14.53 -4.99
CA ILE A 211 15.52 14.61 -6.39
C ILE A 211 15.86 16.01 -6.92
N PRO A 212 16.72 16.12 -7.97
CA PRO A 212 17.11 17.42 -8.50
C PRO A 212 15.97 18.12 -9.23
N VAL A 213 15.93 19.44 -9.11
CA VAL A 213 14.88 20.29 -9.69
C VAL A 213 15.05 20.51 -11.19
N ASP A 214 16.28 20.36 -11.70
CA ASP A 214 16.70 20.76 -13.04
C ASP A 214 17.28 19.61 -13.89
N TYR A 215 17.04 18.35 -13.51
CA TYR A 215 17.50 17.19 -14.26
C TYR A 215 16.36 16.57 -15.11
N PRO A 216 16.43 16.66 -16.44
CA PRO A 216 15.37 16.17 -17.33
C PRO A 216 15.46 14.66 -17.63
N GLY A 217 16.55 14.00 -17.24
CA GLY A 217 16.82 12.60 -17.51
C GLY A 217 16.10 11.64 -16.54
N VAL A 218 16.40 10.36 -16.68
CA VAL A 218 15.84 9.32 -15.82
C VAL A 218 16.60 9.26 -14.51
N MET A 219 15.87 9.08 -13.41
CA MET A 219 16.39 9.01 -12.05
C MET A 219 15.97 7.72 -11.36
N GLY A 220 16.90 7.03 -10.73
CA GLY A 220 16.60 5.88 -9.87
C GLY A 220 16.38 6.33 -8.43
N VAL A 221 15.14 6.24 -7.95
CA VAL A 221 14.76 6.67 -6.59
C VAL A 221 14.36 5.47 -5.71
N PRO A 222 14.44 5.58 -4.37
CA PRO A 222 13.95 4.54 -3.47
C PRO A 222 12.45 4.26 -3.65
N ILE A 223 12.02 3.02 -3.41
CA ILE A 223 10.59 2.61 -3.47
C ILE A 223 9.67 3.45 -2.55
N THR A 224 10.22 4.06 -1.50
CA THR A 224 9.51 4.98 -0.61
C THR A 224 9.01 6.25 -1.32
N PHE A 225 9.49 6.52 -2.52
CA PHE A 225 8.98 7.57 -3.41
C PHE A 225 7.47 7.40 -3.68
N LEU A 226 6.96 6.18 -3.79
CA LEU A 226 5.53 5.92 -4.01
C LEU A 226 4.62 6.57 -2.96
N GLY A 227 5.13 6.76 -1.75
CA GLY A 227 4.39 7.50 -0.72
C GLY A 227 4.30 9.02 -0.95
N LYS A 228 5.01 9.57 -1.93
CA LYS A 228 5.04 10.99 -2.30
C LYS A 228 4.82 11.19 -3.81
N TYR A 229 4.46 10.12 -4.49
CA TYR A 229 4.27 10.16 -5.93
C TYR A 229 3.08 11.03 -6.32
N ASN A 230 3.36 12.02 -7.13
CA ASN A 230 2.38 12.83 -7.84
C ASN A 230 2.46 12.48 -9.33
N PRO A 231 1.40 11.90 -9.93
CA PRO A 231 1.39 11.52 -11.35
C PRO A 231 1.39 12.71 -12.31
N ASP A 232 1.05 13.90 -11.82
CA ASP A 232 1.10 15.13 -12.63
C ASP A 232 2.53 15.69 -12.71
N GLN A 233 3.35 15.43 -11.70
CA GLN A 233 4.74 15.90 -11.63
C GLN A 233 5.73 14.86 -12.17
N PHE A 234 5.50 13.57 -11.95
CA PHE A 234 6.44 12.52 -12.32
C PHE A 234 5.81 11.42 -13.17
N GLU A 235 6.64 10.78 -13.98
CA GLU A 235 6.34 9.54 -14.67
C GLU A 235 7.12 8.41 -14.03
N ILE A 236 6.50 7.24 -13.79
CA ILE A 236 7.17 6.02 -13.37
C ILE A 236 7.41 5.16 -14.60
N LEU A 237 8.67 4.92 -14.94
CA LEU A 237 9.07 4.10 -16.09
C LEU A 237 9.08 2.61 -15.76
N GLY A 238 9.47 2.24 -14.55
CA GLY A 238 9.54 0.86 -14.09
C GLY A 238 10.40 0.69 -12.85
N THR A 239 10.64 -0.55 -12.46
CA THR A 239 11.57 -0.91 -11.39
C THR A 239 12.94 -1.24 -11.93
N SER A 240 13.95 -1.20 -11.06
CA SER A 240 15.30 -1.69 -11.41
C SER A 240 15.33 -3.18 -11.77
N LEU A 241 14.33 -3.96 -11.33
CA LEU A 241 14.20 -5.37 -11.70
C LEU A 241 13.69 -5.56 -13.14
N GLU A 242 12.89 -4.60 -13.65
CA GLU A 242 12.34 -4.63 -15.01
C GLU A 242 13.31 -4.05 -16.04
N LEU A 243 14.04 -2.99 -15.67
CA LEU A 243 14.76 -2.13 -16.61
C LEU A 243 16.25 -2.35 -16.67
N ALA A 244 16.85 -3.01 -15.65
CA ALA A 244 18.28 -3.20 -15.58
C ALA A 244 18.80 -4.12 -16.67
N GLY A 245 19.80 -3.66 -17.41
CA GLY A 245 20.60 -4.51 -18.29
C GLY A 245 21.45 -5.54 -17.51
N PRO A 246 21.84 -6.65 -18.14
CA PRO A 246 22.64 -7.68 -17.49
C PRO A 246 24.07 -7.20 -17.23
N MET A 247 24.54 -7.31 -16.01
CA MET A 247 25.92 -6.93 -15.64
C MET A 247 26.99 -7.74 -16.36
N SER A 248 26.68 -8.93 -16.86
CA SER A 248 27.60 -9.76 -17.66
C SER A 248 28.03 -9.10 -18.98
N GLU A 249 27.28 -8.15 -19.49
CA GLU A 249 27.61 -7.35 -20.68
C GLU A 249 28.48 -6.13 -20.35
N ILE A 250 28.52 -5.75 -19.07
CA ILE A 250 29.23 -4.55 -18.59
C ILE A 250 30.59 -4.91 -17.98
N ALA A 251 30.66 -6.02 -17.22
CA ALA A 251 31.86 -6.36 -16.45
C ALA A 251 32.03 -7.87 -16.25
N PRO A 252 33.27 -8.33 -16.04
CA PRO A 252 33.56 -9.73 -15.78
C PRO A 252 32.93 -10.25 -14.52
N LYS A 253 32.54 -11.53 -14.52
CA LYS A 253 32.02 -12.21 -13.33
C LYS A 253 33.04 -12.14 -12.19
N GLY A 254 32.59 -11.81 -10.98
CA GLY A 254 33.44 -11.63 -9.79
C GLY A 254 33.72 -10.17 -9.45
N THR A 255 33.50 -9.22 -10.38
CA THR A 255 33.65 -7.78 -10.12
C THR A 255 32.37 -7.14 -9.60
N TYR A 256 31.26 -7.89 -9.56
CA TYR A 256 29.97 -7.44 -9.07
C TYR A 256 29.24 -8.54 -8.30
N PRO A 257 28.37 -8.19 -7.30
CA PRO A 257 27.53 -9.15 -6.60
C PRO A 257 26.55 -9.85 -7.56
N GLN A 258 26.46 -11.18 -7.50
CA GLN A 258 25.49 -11.96 -8.25
C GLN A 258 24.09 -11.83 -7.60
N GLY A 259 23.01 -11.97 -8.35
CA GLY A 259 21.67 -12.00 -7.74
C GLY A 259 20.55 -11.35 -8.54
N GLY A 260 20.46 -11.62 -9.83
CA GLY A 260 19.37 -11.17 -10.70
C GLY A 260 19.43 -9.69 -11.10
N PRO A 261 18.49 -9.21 -11.92
CA PRO A 261 18.50 -7.84 -12.42
C PRO A 261 18.39 -6.82 -11.29
N ASN A 262 19.16 -5.76 -11.37
CA ASN A 262 19.08 -4.57 -10.53
C ASN A 262 20.01 -3.49 -11.12
N PHE A 263 19.94 -2.28 -10.61
CA PHE A 263 20.88 -1.23 -10.94
C PHE A 263 22.19 -1.37 -10.15
N TYR A 264 23.30 -1.09 -10.81
CA TYR A 264 24.64 -1.19 -10.25
C TYR A 264 25.39 0.12 -10.40
N LEU A 265 26.14 0.48 -9.37
CA LEU A 265 27.02 1.64 -9.34
C LEU A 265 28.48 1.20 -9.33
N SER A 266 29.33 1.91 -10.09
CA SER A 266 30.78 1.71 -10.04
C SER A 266 31.34 2.13 -8.67
N ASN A 267 32.31 1.38 -8.16
CA ASN A 267 33.10 1.74 -6.99
C ASN A 267 34.37 2.54 -7.34
N GLY A 268 34.65 2.73 -8.65
CA GLY A 268 35.85 3.44 -9.12
C GLY A 268 37.12 2.60 -9.23
N ASP A 269 37.09 1.37 -8.74
CA ASP A 269 38.24 0.43 -8.73
C ASP A 269 38.08 -0.76 -9.71
N GLY A 270 37.09 -0.64 -10.60
CA GLY A 270 36.74 -1.74 -11.54
C GLY A 270 35.73 -2.74 -10.94
N THR A 271 35.28 -2.52 -9.71
CA THR A 271 34.20 -3.29 -9.09
C THR A 271 32.90 -2.49 -9.04
N TYR A 272 31.80 -3.22 -8.81
CA TYR A 272 30.47 -2.62 -8.79
C TYR A 272 29.71 -3.07 -7.56
N ARG A 273 28.90 -2.15 -7.02
CA ARG A 273 27.95 -2.45 -5.94
C ARG A 273 26.52 -2.47 -6.46
N ARG A 274 25.75 -3.43 -5.99
CA ARG A 274 24.30 -3.52 -6.26
C ARG A 274 23.55 -2.51 -5.39
N THR A 275 22.62 -1.76 -5.96
CA THR A 275 21.71 -0.92 -5.18
C THR A 275 20.58 -1.74 -4.55
N TYR A 276 19.88 -1.18 -3.57
CA TYR A 276 18.55 -1.64 -3.26
C TYR A 276 17.63 -1.37 -4.46
N GLU A 277 16.49 -2.06 -4.51
CA GLU A 277 15.51 -1.85 -5.57
C GLU A 277 15.16 -0.36 -5.71
N ARG A 278 15.14 0.10 -6.95
CA ARG A 278 14.85 1.48 -7.34
C ARG A 278 13.65 1.55 -8.27
N LEU A 279 12.96 2.67 -8.22
CA LEU A 279 12.03 3.10 -9.25
C LEU A 279 12.78 4.02 -10.22
N ALA A 280 12.66 3.76 -11.50
CA ALA A 280 13.08 4.70 -12.53
C ALA A 280 11.94 5.70 -12.76
N ILE A 281 12.21 6.96 -12.53
CA ILE A 281 11.26 8.06 -12.69
C ILE A 281 11.83 9.14 -13.60
N ARG A 282 10.93 9.96 -14.16
CA ARG A 282 11.27 11.19 -14.87
C ARG A 282 10.38 12.33 -14.37
N ASN A 283 10.94 13.53 -14.26
CA ASN A 283 10.17 14.74 -14.00
C ASN A 283 9.45 15.17 -15.29
N LYS A 284 8.15 15.34 -15.25
CA LYS A 284 7.30 15.72 -16.41
C LYS A 284 7.24 17.22 -16.62
N GLN A 285 7.72 17.99 -15.65
CA GLN A 285 7.66 19.46 -15.67
C GLN A 285 8.94 20.11 -16.26
N LEU A 286 9.90 19.30 -16.75
CA LEU A 286 11.17 19.75 -17.34
C LEU A 286 11.25 19.52 -18.85
#